data_241233b2a5a5304d0e8d62fb45396057
#
_entry.id   241233b2a5a5304d0e8d62fb45396057
#
_cell.length_a   1.000
_cell.length_b   1.000
_cell.length_c   1.000
_cell.angle_alpha   90.00
_cell.angle_beta   90.00
_cell.angle_gamma   90.00
#
_symmetry.space_group_name_H-M   'P 1'
#
loop_
_entity.id
_entity.type
_entity.pdbx_description
1 polymer ?
#
loop_
_entity_poly.entity_id
_entity_poly.type
_entity_poly.pdbx_seq_one_letter_code
_entity_poly.pdbx_strand_id
1 'polypeptide(L)' 'MSVRLLPVPDGFDGERVDAALARMTGLSRSRVEDLCEAGEVRRGSETLAKSSRLRAGELLEVDLPDPR' A
#
# COMPACT_ATOMS: atom_id res chain seq x y z
N MET A 1 0.18 -16.28 -1.21
CA MET A 1 0.40 -14.84 -1.06
C MET A 1 1.16 -14.32 -2.27
N SER A 2 0.78 -13.18 -2.76
CA SER A 2 1.38 -12.60 -3.96
C SER A 2 1.91 -11.21 -3.66
N VAL A 3 3.16 -10.97 -4.00
CA VAL A 3 3.73 -9.63 -3.88
C VAL A 3 3.38 -8.86 -5.14
N ARG A 4 2.79 -7.70 -4.98
CA ARG A 4 2.45 -6.82 -6.09
C ARG A 4 3.27 -5.56 -6.03
N LEU A 5 3.73 -5.13 -7.19
CA LEU A 5 4.44 -3.87 -7.33
C LEU A 5 3.44 -2.84 -7.85
N LEU A 6 3.21 -1.81 -7.05
CA LEU A 6 2.20 -0.81 -7.35
C LEU A 6 2.86 0.55 -7.49
N PRO A 7 2.94 1.09 -8.72
CA PRO A 7 3.44 2.46 -8.89
C PRO A 7 2.42 3.44 -8.35
N VAL A 8 2.90 4.50 -7.71
CA VAL A 8 2.05 5.52 -7.12
C VAL A 8 1.71 6.56 -8.20
N PRO A 9 0.43 6.68 -8.58
CA PRO A 9 0.03 7.70 -9.56
C PRO A 9 0.14 9.11 -8.98
N ASP A 10 0.20 10.09 -9.87
CA ASP A 10 0.30 11.50 -9.47
C ASP A 10 -0.84 11.92 -8.56
N GLY A 11 -2.03 11.37 -8.79
CA GLY A 11 -3.21 11.72 -8.01
C GLY A 11 -3.16 11.27 -6.56
N PHE A 12 -2.21 10.42 -6.19
CA PHE A 12 -2.05 9.94 -4.82
C PHE A 12 -0.86 10.54 -4.10
N ASP A 13 -0.21 11.53 -4.70
CA ASP A 13 0.91 12.21 -4.06
C ASP A 13 0.45 12.86 -2.76
N GLY A 14 1.14 12.57 -1.66
CA GLY A 14 0.79 13.12 -0.35
C GLY A 14 -0.37 12.43 0.36
N GLU A 15 -0.96 11.42 -0.27
CA GLU A 15 -2.06 10.67 0.37
C GLU A 15 -1.53 9.70 1.40
N ARG A 16 -2.36 9.40 2.41
CA ARG A 16 -2.01 8.37 3.38
C ARG A 16 -2.05 7.01 2.73
N VAL A 17 -1.14 6.13 3.16
CA VAL A 17 -1.04 4.78 2.63
C VAL A 17 -2.36 4.02 2.73
N ASP A 18 -3.03 4.10 3.91
CA ASP A 18 -4.26 3.36 4.12
C ASP A 18 -5.36 3.77 3.13
N ALA A 19 -5.54 5.06 2.94
CA ALA A 19 -6.58 5.56 2.02
C ALA A 19 -6.20 5.27 0.56
N ALA A 20 -4.95 5.53 0.21
CA ALA A 20 -4.49 5.37 -1.17
C ALA A 20 -4.53 3.91 -1.61
N LEU A 21 -4.01 3.00 -0.79
CA LEU A 21 -4.00 1.59 -1.15
C LEU A 21 -5.41 1.00 -1.21
N ALA A 22 -6.31 1.45 -0.34
CA ALA A 22 -7.70 0.99 -0.40
C ALA A 22 -8.30 1.31 -1.77
N ARG A 23 -8.01 2.50 -2.31
CA ARG A 23 -8.51 2.90 -3.62
C ARG A 23 -7.78 2.19 -4.75
N MET A 24 -6.48 1.99 -4.61
CA MET A 24 -5.66 1.37 -5.66
C MET A 24 -5.93 -0.13 -5.78
N THR A 25 -6.22 -0.81 -4.68
CA THR A 25 -6.37 -2.26 -4.66
C THR A 25 -7.83 -2.72 -4.61
N GLY A 26 -8.74 -1.83 -4.24
CA GLY A 26 -10.14 -2.21 -4.03
C GLY A 26 -10.40 -2.85 -2.68
N LEU A 27 -9.39 -2.95 -1.82
CA LEU A 27 -9.56 -3.47 -0.48
C LEU A 27 -10.17 -2.41 0.44
N SER A 28 -10.77 -2.85 1.55
CA SER A 28 -11.24 -1.91 2.57
C SER A 28 -10.04 -1.29 3.28
N ARG A 29 -10.26 -0.12 3.88
CA ARG A 29 -9.20 0.54 4.66
C ARG A 29 -8.75 -0.34 5.82
N SER A 30 -9.69 -1.06 6.45
CA SER A 30 -9.35 -1.96 7.54
C SER A 30 -8.37 -3.05 7.09
N ARG A 31 -8.60 -3.60 5.89
CA ARG A 31 -7.68 -4.60 5.35
C ARG A 31 -6.31 -4.01 5.09
N VAL A 32 -6.28 -2.80 4.54
CA VAL A 32 -5.00 -2.12 4.28
C VAL A 32 -4.28 -1.83 5.59
N GLU A 33 -5.00 -1.42 6.63
CA GLU A 33 -4.39 -1.19 7.93
C GLU A 33 -3.79 -2.47 8.49
N ASP A 34 -4.48 -3.59 8.35
CA ASP A 34 -3.96 -4.89 8.77
C ASP A 34 -2.67 -5.24 8.03
N LEU A 35 -2.64 -4.99 6.73
CA LEU A 35 -1.43 -5.22 5.93
C LEU A 35 -0.27 -4.38 6.41
N CYS A 36 -0.52 -3.11 6.71
CA CYS A 36 0.51 -2.22 7.22
C CYS A 36 1.04 -2.70 8.57
N GLU A 37 0.15 -3.13 9.45
CA GLU A 37 0.55 -3.61 10.78
C GLU A 37 1.35 -4.90 10.68
N ALA A 38 1.04 -5.73 9.70
CA ALA A 38 1.78 -6.98 9.47
C ALA A 38 3.13 -6.77 8.77
N GLY A 39 3.43 -5.53 8.38
CA GLY A 39 4.68 -5.23 7.70
C GLY A 39 4.70 -5.66 6.24
N GLU A 40 3.55 -5.78 5.63
CA GLU A 40 3.42 -6.29 4.27
C GLU A 40 3.33 -5.18 3.21
N VAL A 41 3.39 -3.93 3.62
CA VAL A 41 3.43 -2.78 2.72
C VAL A 41 4.81 -2.14 2.85
N ARG A 42 5.56 -2.16 1.76
CA ARG A 42 6.94 -1.68 1.78
C ARG A 42 7.21 -0.74 0.61
N ARG A 43 8.19 0.13 0.83
CA ARG A 43 8.73 1.02 -0.19
C ARG A 43 10.24 0.79 -0.19
N GLY A 44 10.73 0.06 -1.19
CA GLY A 44 12.11 -0.40 -1.17
C GLY A 44 12.32 -1.34 0.02
N SER A 45 13.25 -1.01 0.89
CA SER A 45 13.51 -1.80 2.10
C SER A 45 12.77 -1.28 3.33
N GLU A 46 11.97 -0.23 3.16
CA GLU A 46 11.28 0.43 4.27
C GLU A 46 9.85 -0.08 4.39
N THR A 47 9.47 -0.51 5.59
CA THR A 47 8.10 -0.89 5.89
C THR A 47 7.30 0.38 6.19
N LEU A 48 6.15 0.51 5.54
CA LEU A 48 5.31 1.69 5.71
C LEU A 48 4.25 1.46 6.77
N ALA A 49 3.98 2.48 7.57
CA ALA A 49 2.85 2.49 8.49
C ALA A 49 1.61 2.98 7.76
N LYS A 50 0.43 2.69 8.32
CA LYS A 50 -0.83 3.13 7.72
C LYS A 50 -0.92 4.65 7.59
N SER A 51 -0.24 5.38 8.45
CA SER A 51 -0.23 6.84 8.43
C SER A 51 0.87 7.43 7.56
N SER A 52 1.73 6.58 6.98
CA SER A 52 2.77 7.06 6.06
C SER A 52 2.14 7.68 4.84
N ARG A 53 2.87 8.62 4.23
CA ARG A 53 2.39 9.32 3.05
C ARG A 53 3.11 8.81 1.81
N LEU A 54 2.39 8.75 0.71
CA LEU A 54 2.94 8.31 -0.56
C LEU A 54 3.44 9.49 -1.36
N ARG A 55 4.32 9.21 -2.30
CA ARG A 55 4.80 10.19 -3.27
C ARG A 55 4.63 9.64 -4.67
N ALA A 56 4.18 10.50 -5.57
CA ALA A 56 4.03 10.11 -6.98
C ALA A 56 5.35 9.60 -7.54
N GLY A 57 5.26 8.56 -8.35
CA GLY A 57 6.43 7.97 -8.98
C GLY A 57 7.13 6.91 -8.15
N GLU A 58 6.75 6.73 -6.90
CA GLU A 58 7.33 5.66 -6.07
C GLU A 58 6.73 4.32 -6.43
N LEU A 59 7.47 3.25 -6.13
CA LEU A 59 7.00 1.89 -6.36
C LEU A 59 6.82 1.21 -5.01
N LEU A 60 5.61 0.74 -4.76
CA LEU A 60 5.29 0.06 -3.50
C LEU A 60 5.28 -1.44 -3.71
N GLU A 61 5.75 -2.17 -2.71
CA GLU A 61 5.63 -3.62 -2.65
C GLU A 61 4.56 -3.96 -1.63
N VAL A 62 3.50 -4.62 -2.07
CA VAL A 62 2.40 -5.00 -1.21
C VAL A 62 2.18 -6.50 -1.31
N ASP A 63 2.28 -7.19 -0.19
CA ASP A 63 2.06 -8.62 -0.15
C ASP A 63 0.58 -8.87 0.14
N LEU A 64 -0.15 -9.21 -0.91
CA LEU A 64 -1.60 -9.42 -0.82
C LEU A 64 -1.92 -10.89 -0.64
N PRO A 65 -3.00 -11.21 0.10
CA PRO A 65 -3.44 -12.59 0.19
C PRO A 65 -3.94 -13.06 -1.17
N ASP A 66 -3.85 -14.37 -1.41
CA ASP A 66 -4.33 -14.94 -2.64
C ASP A 66 -5.84 -14.74 -2.76
N PRO A 67 -6.34 -14.38 -3.94
CA PRO A 67 -7.78 -14.33 -4.15
C PRO A 67 -8.37 -15.74 -4.11
N ARG A 68 -9.58 -15.81 -3.68
CA ARG A 68 -10.28 -17.06 -3.58
C ARG A 68 -11.64 -16.97 -4.20
#